data_ef69678f9c2d2d773ef13a100f7df8fd
#
_entry.id   ef69678f9c2d2d773ef13a100f7df8fd
#
_cell.length_a   1.000
_cell.length_b   1.000
_cell.length_c   1.000
_cell.angle_alpha   90.00
_cell.angle_beta   90.00
_cell.angle_gamma   90.00
#
_symmetry.space_group_name_H-M   'P 1'
#
loop_
_entity.id
_entity.type
_entity.pdbx_description
1 polymer ?
#
loop_
_entity_poly.entity_id
_entity_poly.type
_entity_poly.pdbx_seq_one_letter_code
_entity_poly.pdbx_strand_id
1 'polypeptide(L)'
;PATGVTSFAATTMTMEQGVIETALKRIKAAKENYTGGAQVLGAHLEGPFISPLYKGSQSEGHIQSPDFSWLEPYSDIIKIITLAPEQLKNKQFLKACKDKDIVVSFGHSGASYEQAMDCMETVGKCHVTHLYNAMTPFRHREPGLVGAALLHKNACCELICDDLHVHPAAQKLAYQMKGRDGIILVTDSMRACLQGDGESSLGGQKVFVKNGEARLADGTLAASVAPMNEVVLHFLINSGASLPDVVAMATINPAKALGVYDRIGSLEEGKQADIVVLDSNDFHVKSTVVAGELVYNEPIQ
;
A
#
# COMPACT_ATOMS: atom_id res chain seq x y z
N PRO A 1 -1.30 -16.31 0.18
CA PRO A 1 -0.71 -17.13 1.25
C PRO A 1 0.71 -17.61 0.95
N ALA A 2 1.03 -18.04 -0.30
CA ALA A 2 2.38 -18.49 -0.67
C ALA A 2 3.49 -17.42 -0.51
N THR A 3 3.12 -16.15 -0.35
CA THR A 3 4.03 -15.02 -0.08
C THR A 3 3.99 -14.56 1.38
N GLY A 4 3.33 -15.32 2.26
CA GLY A 4 3.17 -14.99 3.69
C GLY A 4 2.07 -13.97 4.00
N VAL A 5 1.26 -13.54 3.03
CA VAL A 5 0.15 -12.61 3.27
C VAL A 5 -1.04 -13.36 3.83
N THR A 6 -1.52 -12.95 5.00
CA THR A 6 -2.71 -13.51 5.68
C THR A 6 -3.94 -12.62 5.51
N SER A 7 -3.75 -11.32 5.33
CA SER A 7 -4.83 -10.35 5.13
C SER A 7 -4.36 -9.18 4.26
N PHE A 8 -5.26 -8.54 3.53
CA PHE A 8 -4.93 -7.40 2.69
C PHE A 8 -6.14 -6.48 2.44
N ALA A 9 -5.85 -5.21 2.11
CA ALA A 9 -6.82 -4.31 1.48
C ALA A 9 -6.64 -4.41 -0.04
N ALA A 10 -7.74 -4.74 -0.74
CA ALA A 10 -7.69 -4.87 -2.21
C ALA A 10 -7.64 -3.47 -2.85
N THR A 11 -6.58 -3.20 -3.62
CA THR A 11 -6.34 -1.89 -4.21
C THR A 11 -7.01 -1.75 -5.58
N THR A 12 -7.74 -0.65 -5.76
CA THR A 12 -8.25 -0.22 -7.08
C THR A 12 -7.26 0.75 -7.72
N MET A 13 -7.47 1.04 -9.00
CA MET A 13 -6.69 2.03 -9.75
C MET A 13 -7.59 3.17 -10.25
N THR A 14 -6.98 4.25 -10.77
CA THR A 14 -7.69 5.31 -11.48
C THR A 14 -8.33 4.76 -12.76
N MET A 15 -9.63 4.62 -12.74
CA MET A 15 -10.48 4.11 -13.83
C MET A 15 -11.78 4.92 -13.92
N GLU A 16 -12.59 4.64 -14.93
CA GLU A 16 -13.96 5.15 -15.01
C GLU A 16 -14.74 4.81 -13.75
N GLN A 17 -15.56 5.72 -13.23
CA GLN A 17 -16.28 5.58 -11.98
C GLN A 17 -17.05 4.25 -11.89
N GLY A 18 -17.80 3.88 -12.92
CA GLY A 18 -18.59 2.63 -12.91
C GLY A 18 -17.72 1.37 -12.81
N VAL A 19 -16.48 1.41 -13.31
CA VAL A 19 -15.51 0.32 -13.16
C VAL A 19 -15.04 0.23 -11.71
N ILE A 20 -14.72 1.36 -11.07
CA ILE A 20 -14.33 1.42 -9.65
C ILE A 20 -15.47 0.92 -8.77
N GLU A 21 -16.71 1.40 -9.00
CA GLU A 21 -17.89 0.94 -8.24
C GLU A 21 -18.10 -0.58 -8.37
N THR A 22 -17.89 -1.12 -9.57
CA THR A 22 -17.97 -2.57 -9.80
C THR A 22 -16.89 -3.31 -9.02
N ALA A 23 -15.66 -2.78 -8.97
CA ALA A 23 -14.57 -3.35 -8.17
C ALA A 23 -14.92 -3.32 -6.68
N LEU A 24 -15.41 -2.18 -6.15
CA LEU A 24 -15.82 -2.05 -4.75
C LEU A 24 -16.91 -3.06 -4.36
N LYS A 25 -17.92 -3.27 -5.21
CA LYS A 25 -18.96 -4.29 -5.01
C LYS A 25 -18.37 -5.70 -4.95
N ARG A 26 -17.40 -6.02 -5.84
CA ARG A 26 -16.71 -7.32 -5.84
C ARG A 26 -15.84 -7.51 -4.61
N ILE A 27 -15.13 -6.47 -4.16
CA ILE A 27 -14.33 -6.49 -2.94
C ILE A 27 -15.22 -6.75 -1.72
N LYS A 28 -16.38 -6.08 -1.64
CA LYS A 28 -17.37 -6.31 -0.58
C LYS A 28 -17.85 -7.76 -0.59
N ALA A 29 -18.26 -8.28 -1.74
CA ALA A 29 -18.69 -9.67 -1.88
C ALA A 29 -17.57 -10.66 -1.51
N ALA A 30 -16.32 -10.41 -1.89
CA ALA A 30 -15.18 -11.26 -1.53
C ALA A 30 -14.88 -11.24 -0.02
N LYS A 31 -15.05 -10.10 0.64
CA LYS A 31 -14.93 -9.99 2.10
C LYS A 31 -16.01 -10.76 2.84
N GLU A 32 -17.27 -10.68 2.36
CA GLU A 32 -18.43 -11.35 2.97
C GLU A 32 -18.46 -12.86 2.73
N ASN A 33 -17.94 -13.31 1.58
CA ASN A 33 -17.94 -14.71 1.15
C ASN A 33 -16.51 -15.30 1.16
N TYR A 34 -15.84 -15.21 2.31
CA TYR A 34 -14.50 -15.76 2.47
C TYR A 34 -14.50 -17.29 2.22
N THR A 35 -13.63 -17.73 1.30
CA THR A 35 -13.55 -19.13 0.88
C THR A 35 -12.19 -19.79 1.18
N GLY A 36 -11.39 -19.19 2.06
CA GLY A 36 -10.02 -19.62 2.37
C GLY A 36 -8.95 -18.74 1.71
N GLY A 37 -7.71 -18.88 2.13
CA GLY A 37 -6.60 -18.05 1.69
C GLY A 37 -6.43 -16.77 2.50
N ALA A 38 -5.85 -15.70 1.93
CA ALA A 38 -5.71 -14.43 2.61
C ALA A 38 -7.05 -13.68 2.70
N GLN A 39 -7.33 -13.07 3.86
CA GLN A 39 -8.59 -12.37 4.11
C GLN A 39 -8.61 -10.98 3.46
N VAL A 40 -9.71 -10.63 2.78
CA VAL A 40 -9.98 -9.28 2.29
C VAL A 40 -10.52 -8.42 3.43
N LEU A 41 -9.75 -7.41 3.87
CA LEU A 41 -10.16 -6.51 4.95
C LEU A 41 -11.06 -5.37 4.47
N GLY A 42 -10.94 -5.01 3.20
CA GLY A 42 -11.68 -3.94 2.55
C GLY A 42 -10.94 -3.45 1.32
N ALA A 43 -11.30 -2.26 0.84
CA ALA A 43 -10.71 -1.63 -0.33
C ALA A 43 -9.69 -0.55 0.06
N HIS A 44 -8.61 -0.48 -0.69
CA HIS A 44 -7.77 0.69 -0.82
C HIS A 44 -8.12 1.35 -2.16
N LEU A 45 -8.72 2.52 -2.12
CA LEU A 45 -9.05 3.30 -3.30
C LEU A 45 -7.83 4.15 -3.70
N GLU A 46 -7.02 3.70 -4.66
CA GLU A 46 -5.88 4.43 -5.17
C GLU A 46 -6.26 5.23 -6.42
N GLY A 47 -6.44 6.52 -6.23
CA GLY A 47 -7.13 7.37 -7.19
C GLY A 47 -8.67 7.17 -7.13
N PRO A 48 -9.43 7.87 -7.97
CA PRO A 48 -9.02 8.68 -9.13
C PRO A 48 -8.62 10.15 -8.82
N PHE A 49 -8.44 10.51 -7.57
CA PHE A 49 -8.21 11.89 -7.11
C PHE A 49 -6.72 12.23 -7.03
N ILE A 50 -5.98 11.91 -8.08
CA ILE A 50 -4.53 12.02 -8.16
C ILE A 50 -4.08 13.14 -9.09
N SER A 51 -2.80 13.51 -9.03
CA SER A 51 -2.20 14.51 -9.92
C SER A 51 -1.97 13.96 -11.33
N PRO A 52 -2.40 14.66 -12.40
CA PRO A 52 -2.04 14.27 -13.76
C PRO A 52 -0.53 14.21 -13.99
N LEU A 53 0.23 15.11 -13.35
CA LEU A 53 1.69 15.18 -13.48
C LEU A 53 2.42 14.02 -12.78
N TYR A 54 1.79 13.42 -11.76
CA TYR A 54 2.34 12.34 -10.94
C TYR A 54 1.49 11.07 -11.00
N LYS A 55 0.80 10.86 -12.11
CA LYS A 55 -0.07 9.70 -12.32
C LYS A 55 0.65 8.35 -12.37
N GLY A 56 1.97 8.37 -12.57
CA GLY A 56 2.72 7.12 -12.77
C GLY A 56 2.18 6.32 -13.94
N SER A 57 1.91 5.04 -13.75
CA SER A 57 1.30 4.14 -14.73
C SER A 57 -0.22 4.28 -14.84
N GLN A 58 -0.87 5.14 -14.05
CA GLN A 58 -2.32 5.29 -14.05
C GLN A 58 -2.84 6.09 -15.26
N SER A 59 -4.09 5.86 -15.65
CA SER A 59 -4.71 6.50 -16.81
C SER A 59 -5.11 7.95 -16.54
N GLU A 60 -4.53 8.90 -17.26
CA GLU A 60 -4.85 10.32 -17.13
C GLU A 60 -6.31 10.64 -17.46
N GLY A 61 -6.89 9.95 -18.46
CA GLY A 61 -8.27 10.18 -18.90
C GLY A 61 -9.35 9.86 -17.88
N HIS A 62 -8.99 9.20 -16.77
CA HIS A 62 -9.93 8.83 -15.70
C HIS A 62 -9.67 9.56 -14.37
N ILE A 63 -8.72 10.50 -14.35
CA ILE A 63 -8.47 11.35 -13.18
C ILE A 63 -9.67 12.26 -12.93
N GLN A 64 -10.10 12.35 -11.68
CA GLN A 64 -11.27 13.12 -11.27
C GLN A 64 -10.92 14.11 -10.15
N SER A 65 -11.71 15.16 -10.04
CA SER A 65 -11.67 16.01 -8.85
C SER A 65 -12.26 15.27 -7.64
N PRO A 66 -11.70 15.48 -6.43
CA PRO A 66 -12.20 14.84 -5.21
C PRO A 66 -13.69 15.16 -4.98
N ASP A 67 -14.52 14.11 -5.01
CA ASP A 67 -15.95 14.15 -4.71
C ASP A 67 -16.31 12.93 -3.88
N PHE A 68 -16.73 13.15 -2.64
CA PHE A 68 -17.09 12.08 -1.73
C PHE A 68 -18.51 11.54 -1.96
N SER A 69 -19.35 12.27 -2.68
CA SER A 69 -20.79 11.93 -2.81
C SER A 69 -21.04 10.55 -3.43
N TRP A 70 -20.27 10.17 -4.44
CA TRP A 70 -20.39 8.86 -5.07
C TRP A 70 -19.68 7.74 -4.31
N LEU A 71 -18.76 8.08 -3.38
CA LEU A 71 -18.09 7.12 -2.51
C LEU A 71 -18.93 6.75 -1.28
N GLU A 72 -19.87 7.61 -0.88
CA GLU A 72 -20.66 7.42 0.34
C GLU A 72 -21.34 6.05 0.43
N PRO A 73 -21.94 5.48 -0.64
CA PRO A 73 -22.54 4.15 -0.63
C PRO A 73 -21.55 3.00 -0.39
N TYR A 74 -20.25 3.27 -0.54
CA TYR A 74 -19.16 2.29 -0.40
C TYR A 74 -18.26 2.57 0.81
N SER A 75 -18.59 3.54 1.65
CA SER A 75 -17.75 3.98 2.78
C SER A 75 -17.51 2.88 3.80
N ASP A 76 -18.37 1.89 3.92
CA ASP A 76 -18.23 0.71 4.79
C ASP A 76 -17.13 -0.26 4.34
N ILE A 77 -16.85 -0.30 3.04
CA ILE A 77 -15.83 -1.20 2.47
C ILE A 77 -14.50 -0.49 2.18
N ILE A 78 -14.51 0.82 1.93
CA ILE A 78 -13.28 1.61 1.71
C ILE A 78 -12.57 1.79 3.06
N LYS A 79 -11.34 1.32 3.16
CA LYS A 79 -10.48 1.43 4.35
C LYS A 79 -9.41 2.49 4.20
N ILE A 80 -8.87 2.63 2.99
CA ILE A 80 -7.82 3.61 2.67
C ILE A 80 -8.24 4.32 1.39
N ILE A 81 -7.94 5.60 1.30
CA ILE A 81 -8.08 6.37 0.07
C ILE A 81 -6.80 7.15 -0.21
N THR A 82 -6.20 6.92 -1.37
CA THR A 82 -5.05 7.69 -1.85
C THR A 82 -5.52 8.85 -2.70
N LEU A 83 -5.02 10.05 -2.36
CA LEU A 83 -5.29 11.27 -3.10
C LEU A 83 -4.11 12.25 -3.09
N ALA A 84 -4.11 13.17 -4.04
CA ALA A 84 -3.15 14.26 -4.12
C ALA A 84 -3.67 15.49 -3.35
N PRO A 85 -2.92 16.03 -2.36
CA PRO A 85 -3.33 17.22 -1.60
C PRO A 85 -3.74 18.42 -2.46
N GLU A 86 -2.99 18.68 -3.54
CA GLU A 86 -3.23 19.81 -4.46
C GLU A 86 -4.50 19.66 -5.31
N GLN A 87 -5.11 18.49 -5.35
CA GLN A 87 -6.41 18.27 -6.02
C GLN A 87 -7.60 18.69 -5.15
N LEU A 88 -7.39 18.90 -3.86
CA LEU A 88 -8.43 19.29 -2.93
C LEU A 88 -8.80 20.78 -3.09
N LYS A 89 -10.04 21.08 -3.42
CA LYS A 89 -10.58 22.46 -3.46
C LYS A 89 -10.78 23.04 -2.06
N ASN A 90 -11.04 22.17 -1.08
CA ASN A 90 -11.22 22.49 0.32
C ASN A 90 -11.07 21.21 1.18
N LYS A 91 -11.19 21.35 2.49
CA LYS A 91 -10.99 20.26 3.44
C LYS A 91 -12.24 19.40 3.72
N GLN A 92 -13.36 19.63 3.03
CA GLN A 92 -14.59 18.87 3.27
C GLN A 92 -14.44 17.38 2.96
N PHE A 93 -13.70 17.07 1.89
CA PHE A 93 -13.40 15.68 1.52
C PHE A 93 -12.62 14.95 2.64
N LEU A 94 -11.59 15.59 3.18
CA LEU A 94 -10.80 15.02 4.29
C LEU A 94 -11.65 14.80 5.55
N LYS A 95 -12.57 15.74 5.82
CA LYS A 95 -13.52 15.61 6.93
C LYS A 95 -14.46 14.44 6.72
N ALA A 96 -15.00 14.29 5.52
CA ALA A 96 -15.89 13.16 5.18
C ALA A 96 -15.16 11.80 5.35
N CYS A 97 -13.90 11.68 4.93
CA CYS A 97 -13.09 10.49 5.18
C CYS A 97 -12.95 10.20 6.67
N LYS A 98 -12.64 11.22 7.47
CA LYS A 98 -12.50 11.09 8.93
C LYS A 98 -13.80 10.68 9.61
N ASP A 99 -14.93 11.26 9.22
CA ASP A 99 -16.25 10.94 9.77
C ASP A 99 -16.71 9.50 9.45
N LYS A 100 -16.07 8.85 8.47
CA LYS A 100 -16.32 7.46 8.04
C LYS A 100 -15.19 6.49 8.43
N ASP A 101 -14.24 6.91 9.25
CA ASP A 101 -13.08 6.12 9.65
C ASP A 101 -12.25 5.59 8.44
N ILE A 102 -12.20 6.35 7.36
CA ILE A 102 -11.39 6.05 6.18
C ILE A 102 -10.01 6.69 6.37
N VAL A 103 -8.96 5.88 6.28
CA VAL A 103 -7.58 6.36 6.33
C VAL A 103 -7.26 7.14 5.06
N VAL A 104 -6.85 8.40 5.23
CA VAL A 104 -6.36 9.20 4.10
C VAL A 104 -4.88 8.90 3.89
N SER A 105 -4.52 8.53 2.67
CA SER A 105 -3.15 8.35 2.22
C SER A 105 -2.82 9.41 1.16
N PHE A 106 -1.69 10.06 1.27
CA PHE A 106 -1.24 11.07 0.31
C PHE A 106 -0.23 10.44 -0.65
N GLY A 107 -0.49 10.54 -1.94
CA GLY A 107 0.36 9.98 -2.99
C GLY A 107 -0.07 10.46 -4.36
N HIS A 108 0.68 10.06 -5.40
CA HIS A 108 0.46 10.52 -6.77
C HIS A 108 0.27 12.05 -6.85
N SER A 109 1.23 12.79 -6.29
CA SER A 109 1.02 14.19 -5.93
C SER A 109 2.20 15.08 -6.29
N GLY A 110 1.88 16.26 -6.83
CA GLY A 110 2.79 17.37 -7.04
C GLY A 110 2.77 18.40 -5.91
N ALA A 111 2.19 18.08 -4.76
CA ALA A 111 2.05 19.03 -3.65
C ALA A 111 3.38 19.64 -3.18
N SER A 112 3.36 20.93 -2.83
CA SER A 112 4.43 21.53 -2.06
C SER A 112 4.47 20.97 -0.64
N TYR A 113 5.57 21.22 0.06
CA TYR A 113 5.70 20.85 1.47
C TYR A 113 4.55 21.42 2.32
N GLU A 114 4.21 22.71 2.13
CA GLU A 114 3.18 23.41 2.88
C GLU A 114 1.78 22.87 2.60
N GLN A 115 1.46 22.56 1.33
CA GLN A 115 0.19 21.95 0.95
C GLN A 115 0.03 20.56 1.58
N ALA A 116 1.08 19.75 1.54
CA ALA A 116 1.08 18.44 2.13
C ALA A 116 0.92 18.50 3.66
N MET A 117 1.70 19.35 4.34
CA MET A 117 1.62 19.55 5.79
C MET A 117 0.24 20.02 6.24
N ASP A 118 -0.36 21.00 5.55
CA ASP A 118 -1.70 21.50 5.88
C ASP A 118 -2.78 20.43 5.79
N CYS A 119 -2.68 19.53 4.80
CA CYS A 119 -3.59 18.38 4.69
C CYS A 119 -3.32 17.32 5.77
N MET A 120 -2.05 16.97 6.03
CA MET A 120 -1.65 16.02 7.06
C MET A 120 -2.08 16.46 8.47
N GLU A 121 -1.90 17.74 8.80
CA GLU A 121 -2.35 18.32 10.07
C GLU A 121 -3.88 18.28 10.21
N THR A 122 -4.60 18.49 9.10
CA THR A 122 -6.06 18.45 9.08
C THR A 122 -6.61 17.06 9.43
N VAL A 123 -6.04 16.01 8.88
CA VAL A 123 -6.50 14.63 9.15
C VAL A 123 -5.90 14.06 10.43
N GLY A 124 -4.72 14.52 10.82
CA GLY A 124 -3.99 14.07 12.01
C GLY A 124 -3.19 12.80 11.71
N LYS A 125 -3.78 11.62 11.83
CA LYS A 125 -3.13 10.37 11.39
C LYS A 125 -3.42 10.15 9.91
N CYS A 126 -2.37 9.90 9.13
CA CYS A 126 -2.48 9.67 7.70
C CYS A 126 -1.42 8.68 7.23
N HIS A 127 -1.58 8.22 5.99
CA HIS A 127 -0.54 7.47 5.30
C HIS A 127 0.10 8.30 4.20
N VAL A 128 1.21 7.81 3.68
CA VAL A 128 1.81 8.26 2.42
C VAL A 128 2.04 7.01 1.57
N THR A 129 1.32 6.94 0.46
CA THR A 129 1.31 5.82 -0.46
C THR A 129 2.67 5.69 -1.13
N HIS A 130 3.26 4.49 -1.15
CA HIS A 130 4.53 4.15 -1.81
C HIS A 130 5.56 5.30 -1.82
N LEU A 131 5.94 5.76 -0.61
CA LEU A 131 6.85 6.90 -0.39
C LEU A 131 8.00 6.92 -1.43
N TYR A 132 8.30 8.09 -1.97
CA TYR A 132 9.23 8.42 -3.05
C TYR A 132 8.67 8.22 -4.47
N ASN A 133 7.70 7.34 -4.68
CA ASN A 133 7.18 7.01 -6.00
C ASN A 133 6.00 7.91 -6.38
N ALA A 134 5.98 8.40 -7.62
CA ALA A 134 4.93 9.26 -8.15
C ALA A 134 4.59 10.46 -7.25
N MET A 135 5.60 11.16 -6.73
CA MET A 135 5.40 12.36 -5.89
C MET A 135 6.56 13.36 -6.03
N THR A 136 6.36 14.61 -5.57
CA THR A 136 7.41 15.62 -5.53
C THR A 136 8.61 15.12 -4.74
N PRO A 137 9.81 15.06 -5.37
CA PRO A 137 11.01 14.60 -4.69
C PRO A 137 11.50 15.58 -3.63
N PHE A 138 12.24 15.09 -2.65
CA PHE A 138 12.90 15.93 -1.67
C PHE A 138 14.02 16.76 -2.32
N ARG A 139 13.89 18.10 -2.26
CA ARG A 139 14.94 19.05 -2.62
C ARG A 139 15.16 20.03 -1.49
N HIS A 140 16.38 20.53 -1.32
CA HIS A 140 16.74 21.36 -0.18
C HIS A 140 15.99 22.71 -0.08
N ARG A 141 15.41 23.22 -1.18
CA ARG A 141 14.56 24.42 -1.24
C ARG A 141 13.08 24.11 -1.48
N GLU A 142 12.77 22.91 -1.89
CA GLU A 142 11.43 22.41 -2.19
C GLU A 142 11.31 20.97 -1.66
N PRO A 143 11.08 20.78 -0.33
CA PRO A 143 11.07 19.44 0.24
C PRO A 143 9.92 18.56 -0.26
N GLY A 144 8.87 19.16 -0.78
CA GLY A 144 7.74 18.48 -1.38
C GLY A 144 6.99 17.52 -0.45
N LEU A 145 6.22 16.63 -1.03
CA LEU A 145 5.48 15.61 -0.28
C LEU A 145 6.43 14.67 0.48
N VAL A 146 7.58 14.30 -0.11
CA VAL A 146 8.57 13.44 0.56
C VAL A 146 9.07 14.09 1.86
N GLY A 147 9.40 15.39 1.83
CA GLY A 147 9.84 16.12 3.03
C GLY A 147 8.75 16.18 4.10
N ALA A 148 7.52 16.47 3.69
CA ALA A 148 6.37 16.48 4.61
C ALA A 148 6.14 15.10 5.25
N ALA A 149 6.17 14.03 4.46
CA ALA A 149 6.00 12.65 4.91
C ALA A 149 7.03 12.24 5.97
N LEU A 150 8.31 12.53 5.70
CA LEU A 150 9.40 12.16 6.60
C LEU A 150 9.39 12.96 7.91
N LEU A 151 8.92 14.20 7.89
CA LEU A 151 8.92 15.09 9.06
C LEU A 151 7.61 15.05 9.87
N HIS A 152 6.48 14.74 9.25
CA HIS A 152 5.19 14.68 9.95
C HIS A 152 5.10 13.44 10.84
N LYS A 153 5.05 13.62 12.16
CA LYS A 153 5.15 12.55 13.16
C LYS A 153 4.05 11.48 13.04
N ASN A 154 2.85 11.88 12.65
CA ASN A 154 1.68 10.99 12.57
C ASN A 154 1.42 10.45 11.15
N ALA A 155 2.30 10.73 10.18
CA ALA A 155 2.26 10.12 8.87
C ALA A 155 2.96 8.75 8.92
N CYS A 156 2.28 7.70 8.47
CA CYS A 156 2.85 6.38 8.28
C CYS A 156 3.20 6.22 6.78
N CYS A 157 4.45 5.92 6.49
CA CYS A 157 4.97 5.84 5.12
C CYS A 157 4.92 4.41 4.62
N GLU A 158 4.23 4.17 3.52
CA GLU A 158 4.26 2.88 2.82
C GLU A 158 5.52 2.79 1.96
N LEU A 159 6.22 1.67 2.01
CA LEU A 159 7.47 1.46 1.26
C LEU A 159 7.41 0.16 0.46
N ILE A 160 7.76 0.27 -0.83
CA ILE A 160 8.02 -0.88 -1.72
C ILE A 160 9.52 -1.17 -1.66
N CYS A 161 9.90 -2.24 -1.02
CA CYS A 161 11.31 -2.58 -0.79
C CYS A 161 11.74 -3.76 -1.68
N ASP A 162 11.64 -3.58 -2.98
CA ASP A 162 12.08 -4.52 -4.02
C ASP A 162 13.44 -4.13 -4.64
N ASP A 163 14.11 -3.09 -4.09
CA ASP A 163 15.37 -2.51 -4.57
C ASP A 163 15.29 -1.86 -5.96
N LEU A 164 14.12 -1.87 -6.59
CA LEU A 164 13.84 -1.22 -7.88
C LEU A 164 13.08 0.09 -7.69
N HIS A 165 11.98 0.06 -6.89
CA HIS A 165 11.17 1.24 -6.60
C HIS A 165 11.84 2.19 -5.62
N VAL A 166 12.57 1.63 -4.62
CA VAL A 166 13.25 2.41 -3.59
C VAL A 166 14.66 1.89 -3.37
N HIS A 167 15.64 2.72 -3.70
CA HIS A 167 17.06 2.39 -3.50
C HIS A 167 17.36 2.07 -2.01
N PRO A 168 18.21 1.10 -1.68
CA PRO A 168 18.56 0.72 -0.30
C PRO A 168 18.88 1.88 0.63
N ALA A 169 19.64 2.88 0.14
CA ALA A 169 19.96 4.07 0.94
C ALA A 169 18.73 4.91 1.29
N ALA A 170 17.72 4.97 0.41
CA ALA A 170 16.47 5.69 0.68
C ALA A 170 15.57 4.91 1.66
N GLN A 171 15.56 3.57 1.61
CA GLN A 171 14.91 2.73 2.60
C GLN A 171 15.50 2.97 4.01
N LYS A 172 16.84 3.01 4.11
CA LYS A 172 17.55 3.31 5.36
C LYS A 172 17.23 4.71 5.88
N LEU A 173 17.21 5.71 5.00
CA LEU A 173 16.86 7.09 5.37
C LEU A 173 15.42 7.17 5.92
N ALA A 174 14.47 6.51 5.25
CA ALA A 174 13.08 6.45 5.71
C ALA A 174 13.00 5.84 7.10
N TYR A 175 13.71 4.74 7.36
CA TYR A 175 13.75 4.12 8.69
C TYR A 175 14.34 5.04 9.76
N GLN A 176 15.43 5.73 9.45
CA GLN A 176 16.07 6.65 10.40
C GLN A 176 15.15 7.83 10.77
N MET A 177 14.33 8.29 9.84
CA MET A 177 13.40 9.41 10.05
C MET A 177 12.09 8.99 10.73
N LYS A 178 11.55 7.81 10.38
CA LYS A 178 10.20 7.37 10.79
C LYS A 178 10.22 6.33 11.91
N GLY A 179 11.34 5.63 12.09
CA GLY A 179 11.44 4.54 13.07
C GLY A 179 10.49 3.38 12.77
N ARG A 180 10.38 2.47 13.72
CA ARG A 180 9.55 1.27 13.66
C ARG A 180 8.08 1.55 13.35
N ASP A 181 7.49 2.52 14.06
CA ASP A 181 6.03 2.72 14.06
C ASP A 181 5.53 3.63 12.92
N GLY A 182 6.46 4.26 12.17
CA GLY A 182 6.13 5.19 11.09
C GLY A 182 6.26 4.59 9.68
N ILE A 183 6.46 3.28 9.54
CA ILE A 183 6.60 2.58 8.25
C ILE A 183 5.61 1.41 8.16
N ILE A 184 5.05 1.21 6.98
CA ILE A 184 4.34 0.01 6.56
C ILE A 184 5.04 -0.54 5.32
N LEU A 185 5.41 -1.82 5.32
CA LEU A 185 5.92 -2.49 4.15
C LEU A 185 4.74 -2.92 3.27
N VAL A 186 4.82 -2.56 1.99
CA VAL A 186 3.83 -2.91 0.98
C VAL A 186 4.52 -3.51 -0.24
N THR A 187 3.82 -4.32 -1.00
CA THR A 187 4.33 -4.88 -2.25
C THR A 187 4.00 -4.02 -3.45
N ASP A 188 2.84 -3.39 -3.46
CA ASP A 188 2.25 -2.77 -4.65
C ASP A 188 2.28 -3.70 -5.86
N SER A 189 2.07 -5.00 -5.59
CA SER A 189 2.21 -6.04 -6.60
C SER A 189 1.00 -6.14 -7.50
N MET A 190 1.27 -6.24 -8.79
CA MET A 190 0.27 -6.53 -9.80
C MET A 190 0.03 -8.05 -9.97
N ARG A 191 -0.95 -8.42 -10.82
CA ARG A 191 -1.33 -9.80 -11.10
C ARG A 191 -0.20 -10.70 -11.65
N ALA A 192 0.90 -10.12 -12.15
CA ALA A 192 2.05 -10.86 -12.65
C ALA A 192 3.00 -11.36 -11.54
N CYS A 193 2.78 -10.99 -10.29
CA CYS A 193 3.55 -11.52 -9.16
C CYS A 193 3.49 -13.06 -9.16
N LEU A 194 4.63 -13.71 -9.04
CA LEU A 194 4.82 -15.17 -9.10
C LEU A 194 4.47 -15.82 -10.46
N GLN A 195 4.30 -15.03 -11.55
CA GLN A 195 4.02 -15.59 -12.89
C GLN A 195 5.29 -15.71 -13.75
N GLY A 196 6.41 -15.17 -13.28
CA GLY A 196 7.66 -15.10 -14.06
C GLY A 196 7.64 -14.03 -15.15
N ASP A 197 8.67 -14.06 -16.00
CA ASP A 197 8.81 -13.13 -17.12
C ASP A 197 7.74 -13.34 -18.18
N GLY A 198 7.24 -12.26 -18.79
CA GLY A 198 6.23 -12.34 -19.84
C GLY A 198 5.38 -11.08 -19.99
N GLU A 199 4.31 -11.20 -20.77
CA GLU A 199 3.33 -10.14 -20.95
C GLU A 199 2.19 -10.27 -19.93
N SER A 200 1.76 -9.13 -19.41
CA SER A 200 0.64 -9.00 -18.48
C SER A 200 -0.16 -7.73 -18.78
N SER A 201 -1.08 -7.37 -17.91
CA SER A 201 -1.84 -6.13 -18.03
C SER A 201 -2.12 -5.49 -16.67
N LEU A 202 -2.16 -4.15 -16.65
CA LEU A 202 -2.51 -3.37 -15.49
C LEU A 202 -3.40 -2.19 -15.91
N GLY A 203 -4.59 -2.05 -15.33
CA GLY A 203 -5.53 -0.98 -15.69
C GLY A 203 -5.89 -0.91 -17.19
N GLY A 204 -5.92 -2.06 -17.89
CA GLY A 204 -6.17 -2.13 -19.34
C GLY A 204 -4.94 -1.86 -20.19
N GLN A 205 -3.81 -1.48 -19.63
CA GLN A 205 -2.55 -1.24 -20.33
C GLN A 205 -1.71 -2.51 -20.35
N LYS A 206 -0.97 -2.72 -21.45
CA LYS A 206 -0.03 -3.84 -21.58
C LYS A 206 1.21 -3.58 -20.74
N VAL A 207 1.62 -4.59 -19.98
CA VAL A 207 2.82 -4.56 -19.13
C VAL A 207 3.75 -5.69 -19.53
N PHE A 208 5.03 -5.42 -19.54
CA PHE A 208 6.09 -6.40 -19.81
C PHE A 208 6.85 -6.65 -18.53
N VAL A 209 6.89 -7.92 -18.11
CA VAL A 209 7.71 -8.35 -16.96
C VAL A 209 8.98 -8.98 -17.47
N LYS A 210 10.13 -8.48 -16.98
CA LYS A 210 11.43 -9.02 -17.32
C LYS A 210 12.40 -8.85 -16.15
N ASN A 211 13.02 -9.93 -15.71
CA ASN A 211 13.97 -9.93 -14.59
C ASN A 211 13.41 -9.29 -13.31
N GLY A 212 12.14 -9.53 -12.99
CA GLY A 212 11.48 -8.96 -11.79
C GLY A 212 11.02 -7.51 -11.95
N GLU A 213 11.21 -6.87 -13.11
CA GLU A 213 10.71 -5.50 -13.39
C GLU A 213 9.44 -5.55 -14.23
N ALA A 214 8.39 -4.84 -13.81
CA ALA A 214 7.16 -4.66 -14.58
C ALA A 214 7.12 -3.26 -15.20
N ARG A 215 7.14 -3.16 -16.54
CA ARG A 215 7.18 -1.87 -17.25
C ARG A 215 6.10 -1.76 -18.31
N LEU A 216 5.60 -0.54 -18.51
CA LEU A 216 4.78 -0.18 -19.67
C LEU A 216 5.65 -0.16 -20.94
N ALA A 217 5.00 -0.05 -22.11
CA ALA A 217 5.68 0.00 -23.41
C ALA A 217 6.62 1.22 -23.56
N ASP A 218 6.37 2.31 -22.85
CA ASP A 218 7.20 3.51 -22.84
C ASP A 218 8.37 3.44 -21.84
N GLY A 219 8.53 2.30 -21.14
CA GLY A 219 9.57 2.08 -20.15
C GLY A 219 9.21 2.53 -18.72
N THR A 220 8.05 3.14 -18.50
CA THR A 220 7.58 3.52 -17.15
C THR A 220 7.45 2.28 -16.27
N LEU A 221 8.01 2.33 -15.06
CA LEU A 221 7.82 1.29 -14.04
C LEU A 221 6.33 1.29 -13.66
N ALA A 222 5.67 0.12 -13.78
CA ALA A 222 4.22 0.05 -13.73
C ALA A 222 3.66 -0.26 -12.34
N ALA A 223 4.21 -1.28 -11.72
CA ALA A 223 3.91 -1.77 -10.38
C ALA A 223 5.00 -2.78 -10.00
N SER A 224 4.97 -3.31 -8.80
CA SER A 224 5.90 -4.35 -8.40
C SER A 224 5.40 -5.75 -8.84
N VAL A 225 6.30 -6.70 -8.85
CA VAL A 225 6.01 -8.14 -8.89
C VAL A 225 6.66 -8.87 -7.69
N ALA A 226 7.21 -8.10 -6.75
CA ALA A 226 7.87 -8.64 -5.57
C ALA A 226 6.85 -9.25 -4.59
N PRO A 227 7.08 -10.44 -4.06
CA PRO A 227 6.27 -11.02 -2.99
C PRO A 227 6.62 -10.40 -1.63
N MET A 228 5.71 -10.47 -0.66
CA MET A 228 5.87 -9.79 0.64
C MET A 228 7.08 -10.30 1.44
N ASN A 229 7.36 -11.57 1.40
CA ASN A 229 8.51 -12.15 2.10
C ASN A 229 9.85 -11.57 1.59
N GLU A 230 9.98 -11.29 0.28
CA GLU A 230 11.17 -10.63 -0.29
C GLU A 230 11.24 -9.15 0.12
N VAL A 231 10.12 -8.43 0.10
CA VAL A 231 10.05 -7.03 0.58
C VAL A 231 10.52 -6.92 2.03
N VAL A 232 10.10 -7.86 2.90
CA VAL A 232 10.52 -7.92 4.31
C VAL A 232 12.02 -8.21 4.42
N LEU A 233 12.54 -9.17 3.65
CA LEU A 233 13.96 -9.54 3.65
C LEU A 233 14.84 -8.38 3.17
N HIS A 234 14.51 -7.76 2.04
CA HIS A 234 15.25 -6.63 1.49
C HIS A 234 15.31 -5.46 2.47
N PHE A 235 14.16 -5.11 3.09
CA PHE A 235 14.17 -4.04 4.07
C PHE A 235 15.01 -4.38 5.31
N LEU A 236 15.00 -5.62 5.78
CA LEU A 236 15.85 -6.08 6.89
C LEU A 236 17.34 -5.90 6.55
N ILE A 237 17.75 -6.30 5.36
CA ILE A 237 19.16 -6.20 4.90
C ILE A 237 19.56 -4.73 4.74
N ASN A 238 18.71 -3.89 4.15
CA ASN A 238 19.05 -2.55 3.70
C ASN A 238 18.94 -1.47 4.78
N SER A 239 17.98 -1.60 5.69
CA SER A 239 17.62 -0.52 6.62
C SER A 239 18.50 -0.43 7.86
N GLY A 240 19.05 -1.57 8.31
CA GLY A 240 19.68 -1.72 9.62
C GLY A 240 18.67 -1.85 10.77
N ALA A 241 17.39 -2.05 10.47
CA ALA A 241 16.36 -2.33 11.45
C ALA A 241 16.54 -3.72 12.09
N SER A 242 16.04 -3.90 13.31
CA SER A 242 15.97 -5.22 13.92
C SER A 242 14.85 -6.06 13.28
N LEU A 243 15.00 -7.41 13.28
CA LEU A 243 13.96 -8.30 12.77
C LEU A 243 12.58 -8.05 13.41
N PRO A 244 12.44 -7.86 14.74
CA PRO A 244 11.16 -7.51 15.34
C PRO A 244 10.54 -6.21 14.83
N ASP A 245 11.37 -5.20 14.48
CA ASP A 245 10.87 -3.94 13.93
C ASP A 245 10.35 -4.13 12.51
N VAL A 246 11.08 -4.87 11.67
CA VAL A 246 10.67 -5.14 10.29
C VAL A 246 9.38 -5.97 10.26
N VAL A 247 9.29 -6.99 11.12
CA VAL A 247 8.05 -7.78 11.27
C VAL A 247 6.89 -6.88 11.70
N ALA A 248 7.09 -5.96 12.64
CA ALA A 248 6.04 -5.04 13.05
C ALA A 248 5.55 -4.14 11.90
N MET A 249 6.43 -3.73 10.99
CA MET A 249 6.09 -2.93 9.80
C MET A 249 5.24 -3.70 8.78
N ALA A 250 5.32 -5.03 8.77
CA ALA A 250 4.52 -5.88 7.90
C ALA A 250 3.26 -6.46 8.59
N THR A 251 3.10 -6.29 9.90
CA THR A 251 2.03 -6.94 10.70
C THR A 251 1.31 -5.95 11.62
N ILE A 252 1.94 -5.49 12.68
CA ILE A 252 1.35 -4.62 13.72
C ILE A 252 0.92 -3.28 13.12
N ASN A 253 1.79 -2.65 12.34
CA ASN A 253 1.54 -1.31 11.81
C ASN A 253 0.36 -1.27 10.84
N PRO A 254 0.28 -2.14 9.79
CA PRO A 254 -0.89 -2.17 8.92
C PRO A 254 -2.17 -2.58 9.67
N ALA A 255 -2.10 -3.48 10.66
CA ALA A 255 -3.26 -3.85 11.47
C ALA A 255 -3.78 -2.68 12.31
N LYS A 256 -2.88 -1.89 12.92
CA LYS A 256 -3.25 -0.65 13.65
C LYS A 256 -3.81 0.40 12.72
N ALA A 257 -3.23 0.55 11.54
CA ALA A 257 -3.68 1.51 10.53
C ALA A 257 -5.11 1.24 10.06
N LEU A 258 -5.47 -0.03 9.88
CA LEU A 258 -6.80 -0.44 9.46
C LEU A 258 -7.80 -0.67 10.61
N GLY A 259 -7.39 -0.39 11.87
CA GLY A 259 -8.25 -0.55 13.04
C GLY A 259 -8.63 -2.00 13.37
N VAL A 260 -7.76 -2.97 13.04
CA VAL A 260 -8.00 -4.41 13.24
C VAL A 260 -6.94 -5.08 14.14
N TYR A 261 -6.12 -4.27 14.80
CA TYR A 261 -5.02 -4.79 15.64
C TYR A 261 -5.50 -5.56 16.88
N ASP A 262 -6.70 -5.30 17.35
CA ASP A 262 -7.36 -6.07 18.41
C ASP A 262 -7.58 -7.54 18.02
N ARG A 263 -7.64 -7.83 16.72
CA ARG A 263 -7.96 -9.15 16.19
C ARG A 263 -6.78 -9.84 15.49
N ILE A 264 -5.92 -9.09 14.77
CA ILE A 264 -4.79 -9.63 13.98
C ILE A 264 -3.54 -8.77 14.15
N GLY A 265 -2.40 -9.21 13.59
CA GLY A 265 -1.15 -8.43 13.53
C GLY A 265 -0.13 -8.76 14.62
N SER A 266 -0.46 -9.66 15.56
CA SER A 266 0.48 -10.19 16.57
C SER A 266 0.03 -11.57 17.04
N LEU A 267 0.99 -12.37 17.54
CA LEU A 267 0.74 -13.65 18.15
C LEU A 267 0.48 -13.46 19.65
N GLU A 268 -0.78 -13.21 19.99
CA GLU A 268 -1.25 -12.98 21.37
C GLU A 268 -2.49 -13.84 21.63
N GLU A 269 -2.67 -14.28 22.87
CA GLU A 269 -3.85 -15.03 23.28
C GLU A 269 -5.14 -14.22 23.04
N GLY A 270 -6.15 -14.87 22.48
CA GLY A 270 -7.43 -14.24 22.11
C GLY A 270 -7.48 -13.61 20.73
N LYS A 271 -6.34 -13.48 20.03
CA LYS A 271 -6.31 -13.04 18.63
C LYS A 271 -6.50 -14.20 17.66
N GLN A 272 -6.89 -13.86 16.42
CA GLN A 272 -7.00 -14.79 15.34
C GLN A 272 -5.62 -15.43 15.02
N ALA A 273 -5.58 -16.73 14.86
CA ALA A 273 -4.36 -17.45 14.55
C ALA A 273 -3.97 -17.26 13.07
N ASP A 274 -3.35 -16.13 12.77
CA ASP A 274 -2.70 -15.83 11.49
C ASP A 274 -1.20 -15.98 11.68
N ILE A 275 -0.61 -17.06 11.12
CA ILE A 275 0.77 -17.44 11.39
C ILE A 275 1.49 -17.71 10.09
N VAL A 276 2.68 -17.12 9.91
CA VAL A 276 3.57 -17.41 8.80
C VAL A 276 4.86 -18.01 9.32
N VAL A 277 5.25 -19.14 8.76
CA VAL A 277 6.55 -19.78 9.05
C VAL A 277 7.46 -19.51 7.86
N LEU A 278 8.58 -18.87 8.14
CA LEU A 278 9.60 -18.52 7.15
C LEU A 278 10.90 -19.31 7.41
N ASP A 279 11.63 -19.62 6.35
CA ASP A 279 13.03 -20.02 6.49
C ASP A 279 13.83 -18.85 7.05
N SER A 280 14.74 -19.12 7.98
CA SER A 280 15.51 -18.08 8.65
C SER A 280 16.61 -17.44 7.79
N ASN A 281 17.00 -18.08 6.69
CA ASN A 281 18.12 -17.64 5.85
C ASN A 281 17.65 -16.75 4.69
N ASP A 282 16.59 -17.15 4.02
CA ASP A 282 16.13 -16.53 2.77
C ASP A 282 14.66 -16.04 2.83
N PHE A 283 14.00 -16.21 3.97
CA PHE A 283 12.61 -15.84 4.21
C PHE A 283 11.63 -16.54 3.26
N HIS A 284 12.02 -17.66 2.67
CA HIS A 284 11.08 -18.49 1.92
C HIS A 284 9.94 -18.96 2.81
N VAL A 285 8.70 -18.86 2.30
CA VAL A 285 7.51 -19.22 3.08
C VAL A 285 7.36 -20.73 3.15
N LYS A 286 7.50 -21.31 4.34
CA LYS A 286 7.30 -22.73 4.61
C LYS A 286 5.84 -23.08 4.78
N SER A 287 5.11 -22.28 5.55
CA SER A 287 3.67 -22.46 5.72
C SER A 287 2.96 -21.16 6.10
N THR A 288 1.68 -21.09 5.79
CA THR A 288 0.80 -19.99 6.16
C THR A 288 -0.50 -20.52 6.72
N VAL A 289 -0.82 -20.08 7.94
CA VAL A 289 -2.09 -20.34 8.62
C VAL A 289 -2.90 -19.05 8.64
N VAL A 290 -4.18 -19.12 8.29
CA VAL A 290 -5.12 -17.99 8.32
C VAL A 290 -6.35 -18.43 9.10
N ALA A 291 -6.71 -17.65 10.12
CA ALA A 291 -7.84 -17.95 11.00
C ALA A 291 -7.79 -19.36 11.61
N GLY A 292 -6.58 -19.87 11.88
CA GLY A 292 -6.37 -21.24 12.42
C GLY A 292 -6.34 -22.35 11.37
N GLU A 293 -6.58 -22.05 10.10
CA GLU A 293 -6.55 -23.01 9.00
C GLU A 293 -5.23 -22.93 8.23
N LEU A 294 -4.61 -24.09 7.96
CA LEU A 294 -3.41 -24.18 7.12
C LEU A 294 -3.80 -23.98 5.64
N VAL A 295 -3.48 -22.80 5.09
CA VAL A 295 -3.87 -22.39 3.73
C VAL A 295 -2.75 -22.50 2.71
N TYR A 296 -1.53 -22.64 3.17
CA TYR A 296 -0.35 -22.92 2.34
C TYR A 296 0.66 -23.74 3.14
N ASN A 297 1.23 -24.73 2.49
CA ASN A 297 2.36 -25.51 2.98
C ASN A 297 3.28 -25.84 1.81
N GLU A 298 4.57 -25.56 2.00
CA GLU A 298 5.56 -25.94 0.99
C GLU A 298 5.52 -27.45 0.75
N PRO A 299 5.51 -27.91 -0.52
CA PRO A 299 5.61 -29.35 -0.79
C PRO A 299 6.88 -29.94 -0.18
N ILE A 300 6.78 -31.06 0.52
CA ILE A 300 7.94 -31.81 1.00
C ILE A 300 8.68 -32.31 -0.25
N GLN A 301 9.91 -31.87 -0.43
CA GLN A 301 10.78 -32.33 -1.52
C GLN A 301 11.31 -33.74 -1.24
#